data_338668e4d0706a1b1ea84a5944ae0106
#
_entry.id   338668e4d0706a1b1ea84a5944ae0106
#
_cell.length_a   1.000
_cell.length_b   1.000
_cell.length_c   1.000
_cell.angle_alpha   90.00
_cell.angle_beta   90.00
_cell.angle_gamma   90.00
#
_symmetry.space_group_name_H-M   'P 1'
#
loop_
_entity.id
_entity.type
_entity.pdbx_description
1 polymer ?
#
loop_
_entity_poly.entity_id
_entity_poly.type
_entity_poly.pdbx_seq_one_letter_code
_entity_poly.pdbx_strand_id
1 'polypeptide(L)'
;MRGFLTFSPGVSPRAVRPIGVTCAAVAALLPAPPARAVPAAPATAAVPAATPVTAVGEPAGGAVPGRTRSLPLVPLSRTRAVGAAPEQGVYRAATGRFALVGVVWDDPGSALRGRARVRTRSAGTGRWTGWRDIETHHADHGADPGAADRAARPVRGGTAPLWVGASDGVEVRVRAEGTGGADGTGTGDRRAGAVRPAASSGLPSGLRLELVDPGGDAGGTADAGPGAKSGEPGEAAPGSGPADDPPHTELDTEASIAASGANSDITAFGATEIPELDRQATEDEMTLLLGPARTKPYIGPRPRIVTRRGWGADESLRERGFVYTKKIKAAFVHHTASGNTYTCAQAPSVIRGIYRYHVRSMGWRDIGYNFLADKCGTLYEGRAGGVAKAVLGAHTLGFNTDSMGIAVIGTYGTARPPGAAVTAVARLTAWKLGLYGVDPRAKTQLTSGGGNLFAKGRSVRLNVISGHRDGYATECPGKRLYAELGTARAGAADYQGR
;
A
#
# COMPACT_ATOMS: atom_id res chain seq x y z
N MET A 1 48.87 45.55 -28.12
CA MET A 1 50.00 45.50 -27.17
C MET A 1 49.81 44.18 -26.43
N ARG A 2 50.46 43.06 -26.82
CA ARG A 2 51.76 42.54 -26.37
C ARG A 2 51.80 42.58 -24.82
N GLY A 3 51.92 41.48 -24.11
CA GLY A 3 52.83 40.37 -24.10
C GLY A 3 52.39 39.32 -23.06
N PHE A 4 52.60 38.13 -23.35
CA PHE A 4 53.68 37.15 -23.03
C PHE A 4 53.60 36.58 -21.62
N LEU A 5 53.18 35.32 -21.56
CA LEU A 5 53.91 34.06 -21.29
C LEU A 5 54.83 34.08 -20.05
N THR A 6 54.61 33.14 -19.13
CA THR A 6 55.72 32.30 -18.66
C THR A 6 55.22 30.90 -18.25
N PHE A 7 55.96 29.92 -18.76
CA PHE A 7 55.96 28.49 -18.48
C PHE A 7 56.71 28.16 -17.19
N SER A 8 56.32 27.08 -16.47
CA SER A 8 57.21 25.95 -16.18
C SER A 8 57.27 25.44 -14.80
N PRO A 9 57.95 24.34 -14.50
CA PRO A 9 57.77 23.00 -14.98
C PRO A 9 57.59 21.95 -13.84
N GLY A 10 57.09 20.83 -14.23
CA GLY A 10 57.39 19.45 -13.92
C GLY A 10 57.97 19.01 -12.55
N VAL A 11 57.21 18.15 -11.88
CA VAL A 11 57.77 17.20 -10.88
C VAL A 11 57.31 15.80 -11.25
N SER A 12 58.32 14.94 -11.51
CA SER A 12 58.19 13.53 -11.84
C SER A 12 57.75 12.68 -10.66
N PRO A 13 57.08 11.53 -10.89
CA PRO A 13 56.67 10.61 -9.81
C PRO A 13 57.81 9.72 -9.39
N ARG A 14 58.09 9.69 -8.07
CA ARG A 14 59.00 8.71 -7.45
C ARG A 14 58.31 7.37 -7.25
N ALA A 15 58.88 6.32 -7.82
CA ALA A 15 58.55 4.93 -7.62
C ALA A 15 58.79 4.50 -6.15
N VAL A 16 57.79 3.94 -5.50
CA VAL A 16 57.89 3.28 -4.21
C VAL A 16 57.99 1.77 -4.46
N ARG A 17 59.11 1.16 -4.06
CA ARG A 17 59.35 -0.28 -4.08
C ARG A 17 58.55 -0.96 -2.95
N PRO A 18 58.01 -2.17 -3.16
CA PRO A 18 57.42 -2.94 -2.07
C PRO A 18 58.51 -3.65 -1.26
N ILE A 19 58.46 -3.48 0.05
CA ILE A 19 59.25 -4.27 1.01
C ILE A 19 58.41 -5.52 1.31
N GLY A 20 58.95 -6.68 0.88
CA GLY A 20 58.40 -7.97 1.27
C GLY A 20 58.75 -8.30 2.71
N VAL A 21 57.75 -8.55 3.52
CA VAL A 21 57.92 -9.14 4.87
C VAL A 21 57.48 -10.60 4.80
N THR A 22 58.49 -11.47 4.86
CA THR A 22 58.34 -12.93 5.07
C THR A 22 58.04 -13.15 6.56
N CYS A 23 56.81 -13.55 6.90
CA CYS A 23 56.49 -14.08 8.24
C CYS A 23 56.68 -15.59 8.23
N ALA A 24 57.73 -16.05 8.94
CA ALA A 24 57.91 -17.45 9.30
C ALA A 24 56.91 -17.83 10.40
N ALA A 25 56.06 -18.83 10.12
CA ALA A 25 55.17 -19.40 11.11
C ALA A 25 55.95 -20.36 12.03
N VAL A 26 56.07 -20.00 13.30
CA VAL A 26 56.53 -20.91 14.36
C VAL A 26 55.26 -21.52 14.98
N ALA A 27 55.08 -22.82 14.77
CA ALA A 27 54.04 -23.61 15.42
C ALA A 27 54.49 -23.95 16.86
N ALA A 28 53.91 -23.31 17.86
CA ALA A 28 54.07 -23.69 19.27
C ALA A 28 52.99 -24.71 19.63
N LEU A 29 53.40 -25.94 19.89
CA LEU A 29 52.59 -27.00 20.49
C LEU A 29 52.35 -26.66 21.98
N LEU A 30 51.10 -26.35 22.33
CA LEU A 30 50.64 -26.26 23.72
C LEU A 30 50.00 -27.61 24.14
N PRO A 31 50.26 -28.11 25.34
CA PRO A 31 49.65 -29.34 25.83
C PRO A 31 48.17 -29.13 26.20
N ALA A 32 47.32 -30.13 25.90
CA ALA A 32 45.94 -30.17 26.22
C ALA A 32 45.70 -30.26 27.75
N PRO A 33 44.72 -29.53 28.30
CA PRO A 33 44.36 -29.67 29.71
C PRO A 33 43.60 -31.00 29.98
N PRO A 34 43.66 -31.54 31.19
CA PRO A 34 43.03 -32.81 31.55
C PRO A 34 41.52 -32.67 31.59
N ALA A 35 40.81 -33.67 31.08
CA ALA A 35 39.35 -33.77 31.11
C ALA A 35 38.86 -33.83 32.57
N ARG A 36 38.03 -32.84 32.95
CA ARG A 36 37.25 -32.89 34.20
C ARG A 36 36.01 -33.74 33.99
N ALA A 37 35.83 -34.74 34.84
CA ALA A 37 34.62 -35.54 34.90
C ALA A 37 33.41 -34.68 35.28
N VAL A 38 32.35 -34.76 34.48
CA VAL A 38 31.06 -34.13 34.75
C VAL A 38 30.27 -35.05 35.68
N PRO A 39 29.73 -34.55 36.80
CA PRO A 39 28.86 -35.38 37.66
C PRO A 39 27.55 -35.67 36.97
N ALA A 40 27.01 -36.87 37.08
CA ALA A 40 25.74 -37.31 36.54
C ALA A 40 24.61 -36.52 37.17
N ALA A 41 23.69 -36.04 36.33
CA ALA A 41 22.46 -35.36 36.77
C ALA A 41 21.47 -36.34 37.41
N PRO A 42 20.72 -35.92 38.40
CA PRO A 42 19.71 -36.79 39.03
C PRO A 42 18.53 -37.02 38.07
N ALA A 43 17.96 -38.23 38.13
CA ALA A 43 16.83 -38.65 37.30
C ALA A 43 15.61 -37.74 37.52
N THR A 44 15.12 -37.16 36.46
CA THR A 44 13.89 -36.37 36.42
C THR A 44 12.67 -37.29 36.54
N ALA A 45 11.82 -37.01 37.51
CA ALA A 45 10.52 -37.64 37.69
C ALA A 45 9.62 -37.41 36.47
N ALA A 46 8.90 -38.44 36.05
CA ALA A 46 7.96 -38.42 34.93
C ALA A 46 6.84 -37.41 35.17
N VAL A 47 6.70 -36.45 34.27
CA VAL A 47 5.56 -35.52 34.19
C VAL A 47 4.39 -36.28 33.55
N PRO A 48 3.17 -36.26 34.10
CA PRO A 48 2.02 -36.92 33.48
C PRO A 48 1.69 -36.24 32.15
N ALA A 49 1.38 -37.07 31.14
CA ALA A 49 1.04 -36.65 29.78
C ALA A 49 -0.19 -35.72 29.83
N ALA A 50 0.02 -34.50 29.29
CA ALA A 50 -1.07 -33.57 29.06
C ALA A 50 -1.99 -34.13 27.95
N THR A 51 -3.30 -34.18 28.25
CA THR A 51 -4.34 -34.46 27.27
C THR A 51 -4.23 -33.53 26.04
N PRO A 52 -4.39 -34.03 24.81
CA PRO A 52 -4.33 -33.17 23.64
C PRO A 52 -5.52 -32.20 23.69
N VAL A 53 -5.22 -30.91 23.85
CA VAL A 53 -6.15 -29.84 23.56
C VAL A 53 -6.35 -29.88 22.02
N THR A 54 -7.58 -30.18 21.60
CA THR A 54 -7.98 -30.05 20.21
C THR A 54 -7.69 -28.64 19.76
N ALA A 55 -6.66 -28.49 18.91
CA ALA A 55 -6.36 -27.24 18.26
C ALA A 55 -7.59 -26.85 17.41
N VAL A 56 -8.24 -25.76 17.80
CA VAL A 56 -9.16 -25.06 16.92
C VAL A 56 -8.29 -24.61 15.74
N GLY A 57 -8.55 -25.17 14.56
CA GLY A 57 -7.75 -24.93 13.38
C GLY A 57 -7.68 -23.44 13.10
N GLU A 58 -6.46 -22.86 13.20
CA GLU A 58 -6.16 -21.54 12.64
C GLU A 58 -6.51 -21.55 11.16
N PRO A 59 -7.18 -20.52 10.66
CA PRO A 59 -7.42 -20.42 9.21
C PRO A 59 -6.06 -20.40 8.52
N ALA A 60 -5.79 -21.41 7.72
CA ALA A 60 -4.61 -21.47 6.86
C ALA A 60 -4.65 -20.24 5.95
N GLY A 61 -3.83 -19.22 6.27
CA GLY A 61 -3.71 -18.00 5.47
C GLY A 61 -3.07 -18.34 4.14
N GLY A 62 -3.89 -18.54 3.12
CA GLY A 62 -3.49 -18.79 1.75
C GLY A 62 -3.97 -17.68 0.80
N ALA A 63 -3.42 -17.59 -0.47
CA ALA A 63 -3.90 -16.67 -1.49
C ALA A 63 -5.38 -16.86 -1.72
N VAL A 64 -6.06 -15.75 -1.76
CA VAL A 64 -7.48 -15.77 -2.06
C VAL A 64 -7.64 -15.41 -3.54
N PRO A 65 -7.93 -16.40 -4.41
CA PRO A 65 -8.11 -16.16 -5.83
C PRO A 65 -9.29 -15.22 -6.05
N GLY A 66 -9.10 -14.23 -6.91
CA GLY A 66 -10.12 -13.25 -7.28
C GLY A 66 -10.11 -13.01 -8.79
N ARG A 67 -11.02 -12.18 -9.28
CA ARG A 67 -11.19 -11.88 -10.71
C ARG A 67 -11.29 -10.39 -10.97
N THR A 68 -10.84 -9.97 -12.16
CA THR A 68 -11.03 -8.61 -12.67
C THR A 68 -11.66 -8.69 -14.04
N ARG A 69 -12.72 -7.91 -14.27
CA ARG A 69 -13.40 -7.79 -15.55
C ARG A 69 -13.43 -6.34 -15.98
N SER A 70 -13.13 -6.10 -17.26
CA SER A 70 -13.12 -4.79 -17.87
C SER A 70 -14.28 -4.66 -18.85
N LEU A 71 -15.09 -3.61 -18.71
CA LEU A 71 -16.22 -3.31 -19.57
C LEU A 71 -15.99 -1.95 -20.25
N PRO A 72 -15.90 -1.88 -21.59
CA PRO A 72 -15.75 -0.60 -22.29
C PRO A 72 -16.98 0.31 -22.01
N LEU A 73 -16.72 1.59 -21.78
CA LEU A 73 -17.78 2.59 -21.73
C LEU A 73 -18.14 3.03 -23.15
N VAL A 74 -19.43 3.19 -23.41
CA VAL A 74 -19.95 3.64 -24.69
C VAL A 74 -20.70 4.97 -24.53
N PRO A 75 -20.78 5.83 -25.57
CA PRO A 75 -21.61 7.02 -25.54
C PRO A 75 -23.06 6.70 -25.20
N LEU A 76 -23.63 7.39 -24.22
CA LEU A 76 -25.01 7.16 -23.77
C LEU A 76 -26.05 7.91 -24.59
N SER A 77 -25.70 9.03 -25.22
CA SER A 77 -26.59 9.78 -26.11
C SER A 77 -26.13 9.66 -27.56
N ARG A 78 -27.07 9.28 -28.46
CA ARG A 78 -26.86 9.32 -29.91
C ARG A 78 -27.09 10.69 -30.49
N THR A 79 -27.84 11.55 -29.80
CA THR A 79 -28.17 12.90 -30.22
C THR A 79 -27.25 13.88 -29.50
N ARG A 80 -26.28 14.46 -30.23
CA ARG A 80 -25.53 15.61 -29.74
C ARG A 80 -26.42 16.82 -29.79
N ALA A 81 -27.17 17.08 -28.73
CA ALA A 81 -27.68 18.43 -28.54
C ALA A 81 -26.49 19.38 -28.50
N VAL A 82 -26.52 20.44 -29.31
CA VAL A 82 -25.46 21.44 -29.37
C VAL A 82 -25.24 21.97 -27.93
N GLY A 83 -24.00 21.78 -27.41
CA GLY A 83 -23.63 22.22 -26.06
C GLY A 83 -23.77 21.16 -24.94
N ALA A 84 -24.30 19.96 -25.19
CA ALA A 84 -24.33 18.90 -24.18
C ALA A 84 -22.95 18.34 -23.91
N ALA A 85 -22.57 18.25 -22.61
CA ALA A 85 -21.31 17.64 -22.20
C ALA A 85 -21.26 16.16 -22.60
N PRO A 86 -20.12 15.65 -23.12
CA PRO A 86 -19.96 14.23 -23.47
C PRO A 86 -20.24 13.34 -22.25
N GLU A 87 -21.05 12.29 -22.46
CA GLU A 87 -21.36 11.29 -21.44
C GLU A 87 -21.14 9.88 -22.00
N GLN A 88 -20.42 9.05 -21.25
CA GLN A 88 -20.20 7.63 -21.55
C GLN A 88 -20.64 6.78 -20.37
N GLY A 89 -21.03 5.55 -20.64
CA GLY A 89 -21.46 4.65 -19.56
C GLY A 89 -21.67 3.22 -20.03
N VAL A 90 -22.07 2.39 -19.08
CA VAL A 90 -22.48 1.00 -19.33
C VAL A 90 -23.53 0.59 -18.32
N TYR A 91 -24.45 -0.24 -18.76
CA TYR A 91 -25.43 -0.94 -17.92
C TYR A 91 -25.29 -2.44 -18.14
N ARG A 92 -25.20 -3.21 -17.06
CA ARG A 92 -25.21 -4.68 -17.07
C ARG A 92 -25.97 -5.17 -15.85
N ALA A 93 -27.06 -5.91 -16.06
CA ALA A 93 -27.89 -6.48 -15.00
C ALA A 93 -27.30 -7.79 -14.45
N ALA A 94 -26.40 -8.43 -15.17
CA ALA A 94 -25.72 -9.66 -14.78
C ALA A 94 -24.25 -9.62 -15.25
N THR A 95 -23.34 -9.47 -14.31
CA THR A 95 -21.89 -9.36 -14.58
C THR A 95 -21.08 -10.51 -13.99
N GLY A 96 -21.72 -11.38 -13.18
CA GLY A 96 -21.03 -12.20 -12.20
C GLY A 96 -20.56 -11.35 -11.01
N ARG A 97 -20.08 -12.01 -9.95
CA ARG A 97 -19.75 -11.35 -8.66
C ARG A 97 -18.59 -10.37 -8.79
N PHE A 98 -18.71 -9.25 -8.06
CA PHE A 98 -17.67 -8.26 -7.81
C PHE A 98 -18.01 -7.51 -6.51
N ALA A 99 -17.02 -6.84 -5.91
CA ALA A 99 -17.23 -6.06 -4.70
C ALA A 99 -16.57 -4.68 -4.75
N LEU A 100 -15.72 -4.41 -5.76
CA LEU A 100 -15.04 -3.14 -5.93
C LEU A 100 -15.11 -2.73 -7.40
N VAL A 101 -15.26 -1.43 -7.66
CA VAL A 101 -15.34 -0.85 -9.00
C VAL A 101 -14.42 0.35 -9.14
N GLY A 102 -13.96 0.61 -10.34
CA GLY A 102 -13.24 1.83 -10.73
C GLY A 102 -13.36 2.07 -12.22
N VAL A 103 -13.05 3.27 -12.67
CA VAL A 103 -12.97 3.60 -14.10
C VAL A 103 -11.52 3.86 -14.44
N VAL A 104 -11.04 3.26 -15.54
CA VAL A 104 -9.68 3.43 -16.04
C VAL A 104 -9.70 3.96 -17.48
N TRP A 105 -8.57 4.55 -17.92
CA TRP A 105 -8.36 5.06 -19.27
C TRP A 105 -6.90 4.89 -19.71
N ASP A 106 -6.63 5.04 -21.01
CA ASP A 106 -5.36 4.61 -21.59
C ASP A 106 -4.16 5.48 -21.16
N ASP A 107 -4.33 6.80 -21.08
CA ASP A 107 -3.22 7.72 -20.77
C ASP A 107 -3.22 8.16 -19.30
N PRO A 108 -2.26 7.70 -18.47
CA PRO A 108 -2.17 8.10 -17.07
C PRO A 108 -1.87 9.59 -16.86
N GLY A 109 -1.35 10.29 -17.88
CA GLY A 109 -1.13 11.74 -17.84
C GLY A 109 -2.40 12.57 -18.05
N SER A 110 -3.46 11.95 -18.56
CA SER A 110 -4.76 12.59 -18.77
C SER A 110 -5.60 12.55 -17.49
N ALA A 111 -6.13 13.70 -17.06
CA ALA A 111 -7.06 13.76 -15.94
C ALA A 111 -8.50 13.62 -16.42
N LEU A 112 -9.32 12.84 -15.73
CA LEU A 112 -10.76 12.81 -15.95
C LEU A 112 -11.40 14.07 -15.34
N ARG A 113 -11.65 15.07 -16.18
CA ARG A 113 -12.35 16.31 -15.80
C ARG A 113 -13.84 16.10 -15.96
N GLY A 114 -14.48 15.68 -14.86
CA GLY A 114 -15.89 15.33 -14.90
C GLY A 114 -16.31 14.55 -13.67
N ARG A 115 -17.51 14.02 -13.75
CA ARG A 115 -18.14 13.25 -12.68
C ARG A 115 -18.34 11.80 -13.12
N ALA A 116 -17.87 10.86 -12.31
CA ALA A 116 -18.13 9.43 -12.46
C ALA A 116 -19.10 8.99 -11.37
N ARG A 117 -20.20 8.31 -11.75
CA ARG A 117 -21.22 7.82 -10.82
C ARG A 117 -21.53 6.37 -11.13
N VAL A 118 -21.79 5.60 -10.08
CA VAL A 118 -22.12 4.18 -10.18
C VAL A 118 -23.30 3.84 -9.29
N ARG A 119 -24.14 2.90 -9.73
CA ARG A 119 -25.04 2.13 -8.86
C ARG A 119 -24.87 0.65 -9.13
N THR A 120 -25.07 -0.18 -8.13
CA THR A 120 -24.84 -1.63 -8.21
C THR A 120 -26.06 -2.40 -7.72
N ARG A 121 -26.20 -3.62 -8.19
CA ARG A 121 -27.21 -4.56 -7.71
C ARG A 121 -26.53 -5.49 -6.69
N SER A 122 -27.09 -5.56 -5.50
CA SER A 122 -26.62 -6.46 -4.44
C SER A 122 -26.82 -7.91 -4.85
N ALA A 123 -25.78 -8.71 -4.79
CA ALA A 123 -25.84 -10.14 -5.14
C ALA A 123 -26.70 -10.96 -4.16
N GLY A 124 -26.81 -10.53 -2.89
CA GLY A 124 -27.61 -11.21 -1.87
C GLY A 124 -29.10 -10.88 -1.93
N THR A 125 -29.46 -9.63 -2.28
CA THR A 125 -30.86 -9.16 -2.22
C THR A 125 -31.47 -8.86 -3.59
N GLY A 126 -30.67 -8.82 -4.67
CA GLY A 126 -31.10 -8.42 -6.00
C GLY A 126 -31.51 -6.93 -6.13
N ARG A 127 -31.42 -6.15 -5.05
CA ARG A 127 -31.83 -4.73 -5.05
C ARG A 127 -30.73 -3.84 -5.59
N TRP A 128 -31.14 -2.80 -6.36
CA TRP A 128 -30.23 -1.76 -6.82
C TRP A 128 -30.00 -0.71 -5.73
N THR A 129 -28.73 -0.28 -5.59
CA THR A 129 -28.36 0.84 -4.72
C THR A 129 -28.74 2.18 -5.35
N GLY A 130 -28.73 3.25 -4.55
CA GLY A 130 -28.67 4.61 -5.06
C GLY A 130 -27.37 4.89 -5.82
N TRP A 131 -27.36 5.99 -6.59
CA TRP A 131 -26.15 6.48 -7.26
C TRP A 131 -25.11 6.95 -6.24
N ARG A 132 -23.86 6.53 -6.46
CA ARG A 132 -22.69 6.94 -5.67
C ARG A 132 -21.67 7.59 -6.59
N ASP A 133 -21.00 8.63 -6.11
CA ASP A 133 -19.91 9.25 -6.83
C ASP A 133 -18.63 8.40 -6.65
N ILE A 134 -17.82 8.31 -7.71
CA ILE A 134 -16.47 7.74 -7.69
C ILE A 134 -15.51 8.93 -7.72
N GLU A 135 -14.52 8.96 -6.83
CA GLU A 135 -13.53 10.02 -6.79
C GLU A 135 -12.59 9.92 -8.01
N THR A 136 -12.52 11.00 -8.79
CA THR A 136 -11.83 11.00 -10.09
C THR A 136 -10.35 11.43 -10.00
N HIS A 137 -9.90 11.92 -8.85
CA HIS A 137 -8.53 12.39 -8.63
C HIS A 137 -7.66 11.25 -8.05
N HIS A 138 -7.10 10.41 -8.91
CA HIS A 138 -6.20 9.32 -8.52
C HIS A 138 -4.89 9.31 -9.34
N ALA A 139 -4.74 10.26 -10.27
CA ALA A 139 -3.51 10.45 -11.04
C ALA A 139 -2.32 10.97 -10.20
N ASP A 140 -2.57 11.30 -8.94
CA ASP A 140 -1.64 11.74 -7.91
C ASP A 140 -0.90 10.59 -7.22
N HIS A 141 -1.35 9.36 -7.43
CA HIS A 141 -0.70 8.12 -6.99
C HIS A 141 0.09 7.50 -8.16
N GLY A 142 1.07 6.69 -7.84
CA GLY A 142 1.88 5.97 -8.83
C GLY A 142 3.37 6.16 -8.61
N ALA A 143 4.17 5.45 -9.41
CA ALA A 143 5.62 5.55 -9.38
C ALA A 143 6.10 6.88 -10.00
N ASP A 144 7.15 7.46 -9.43
CA ASP A 144 7.75 8.68 -9.96
C ASP A 144 8.25 8.48 -11.38
N PRO A 145 8.15 9.49 -12.28
CA PRO A 145 8.66 9.39 -13.64
C PRO A 145 10.17 9.06 -13.66
N GLY A 146 10.53 7.95 -14.30
CA GLY A 146 11.92 7.49 -14.38
C GLY A 146 12.44 6.78 -13.11
N ALA A 147 11.59 6.50 -12.13
CA ALA A 147 11.98 5.70 -10.98
C ALA A 147 12.20 4.23 -11.36
N ALA A 148 13.08 3.55 -10.60
CA ALA A 148 13.31 2.10 -10.73
C ALA A 148 12.06 1.26 -10.42
N ASP A 149 11.08 1.85 -9.76
CA ASP A 149 9.79 1.24 -9.43
C ASP A 149 8.75 1.37 -10.55
N ARG A 150 9.12 1.87 -11.72
CA ARG A 150 8.19 1.92 -12.84
C ARG A 150 7.84 0.51 -13.30
N ALA A 151 6.54 0.22 -13.41
CA ALA A 151 6.08 -1.08 -13.88
C ALA A 151 6.59 -1.38 -15.29
N ALA A 152 6.87 -2.66 -15.56
CA ALA A 152 7.20 -3.16 -16.90
C ALA A 152 5.97 -3.13 -17.83
N ARG A 153 4.76 -3.10 -17.26
CA ARG A 153 3.48 -3.05 -18.00
C ARG A 153 3.08 -1.62 -18.33
N PRO A 154 2.26 -1.40 -19.38
CA PRO A 154 1.63 -0.11 -19.62
C PRO A 154 0.79 0.32 -18.41
N VAL A 155 1.07 1.50 -17.88
CA VAL A 155 0.31 2.11 -16.78
C VAL A 155 -0.85 2.89 -17.37
N ARG A 156 -2.00 2.80 -16.72
CA ARG A 156 -3.25 3.51 -17.08
C ARG A 156 -3.60 4.58 -16.07
N GLY A 157 -4.34 5.58 -16.50
CA GLY A 157 -5.04 6.48 -15.61
C GLY A 157 -6.26 5.80 -15.00
N GLY A 158 -6.70 6.25 -13.83
CA GLY A 158 -7.86 5.65 -13.17
C GLY A 158 -8.46 6.57 -12.11
N THR A 159 -9.67 6.24 -11.69
CA THR A 159 -10.34 6.79 -10.51
C THR A 159 -9.85 6.11 -9.25
N ALA A 160 -10.18 6.64 -8.09
CA ALA A 160 -10.09 5.85 -6.86
C ALA A 160 -11.01 4.62 -6.96
N PRO A 161 -10.59 3.46 -6.40
CA PRO A 161 -11.42 2.26 -6.36
C PRO A 161 -12.52 2.39 -5.31
N LEU A 162 -13.79 2.16 -5.70
CA LEU A 162 -14.94 2.25 -4.80
C LEU A 162 -15.40 0.86 -4.36
N TRP A 163 -15.41 0.61 -3.05
CA TRP A 163 -16.00 -0.59 -2.47
C TRP A 163 -17.55 -0.50 -2.53
N VAL A 164 -18.16 -1.47 -3.13
CA VAL A 164 -19.61 -1.55 -3.33
C VAL A 164 -20.25 -2.72 -2.59
N GLY A 165 -19.44 -3.62 -2.01
CA GLY A 165 -19.89 -4.88 -1.41
C GLY A 165 -20.28 -5.90 -2.48
N ALA A 166 -20.69 -7.10 -2.05
CA ALA A 166 -21.05 -8.19 -2.94
C ALA A 166 -22.17 -7.75 -3.93
N SER A 167 -21.83 -7.64 -5.19
CA SER A 167 -22.68 -7.13 -6.27
C SER A 167 -22.56 -8.03 -7.51
N ASP A 168 -23.62 -8.04 -8.34
CA ASP A 168 -23.71 -8.84 -9.56
C ASP A 168 -24.30 -8.07 -10.76
N GLY A 169 -24.66 -6.80 -10.56
CA GLY A 169 -25.13 -5.88 -11.60
C GLY A 169 -24.57 -4.49 -11.38
N VAL A 170 -24.35 -3.76 -12.47
CA VAL A 170 -23.76 -2.41 -12.44
C VAL A 170 -24.34 -1.49 -13.49
N GLU A 171 -24.50 -0.22 -13.14
CA GLU A 171 -24.64 0.90 -14.07
C GLU A 171 -23.66 1.98 -13.70
N VAL A 172 -22.86 2.44 -14.67
CA VAL A 172 -21.93 3.56 -14.51
C VAL A 172 -22.21 4.64 -15.55
N ARG A 173 -22.01 5.88 -15.14
CA ARG A 173 -22.08 7.07 -16.02
C ARG A 173 -20.90 7.96 -15.73
N VAL A 174 -20.18 8.35 -16.77
CA VAL A 174 -19.08 9.29 -16.73
C VAL A 174 -19.41 10.46 -17.63
N ARG A 175 -19.53 11.65 -17.04
CA ARG A 175 -19.90 12.89 -17.73
C ARG A 175 -18.76 13.89 -17.62
N ALA A 176 -18.36 14.47 -18.74
CA ALA A 176 -17.38 15.56 -18.75
C ALA A 176 -17.95 16.81 -18.05
N GLU A 177 -17.09 17.64 -17.48
CA GLU A 177 -17.47 19.00 -17.10
C GLU A 177 -17.83 19.78 -18.35
N GLY A 178 -19.01 20.43 -18.33
CA GLY A 178 -19.42 21.28 -19.44
C GLY A 178 -18.51 22.50 -19.56
N THR A 179 -18.23 22.95 -20.78
CA THR A 179 -17.52 24.20 -21.06
C THR A 179 -18.37 25.44 -20.76
N GLY A 180 -19.42 25.30 -19.94
CA GLY A 180 -20.38 26.36 -19.61
C GLY A 180 -19.79 27.31 -18.57
N GLY A 181 -19.63 28.59 -19.01
CA GLY A 181 -19.70 29.80 -18.21
C GLY A 181 -18.69 29.94 -17.07
N ALA A 182 -17.60 30.60 -17.33
CA ALA A 182 -16.92 31.37 -16.31
C ALA A 182 -17.86 32.54 -15.92
N ASP A 183 -18.77 32.32 -14.96
CA ASP A 183 -19.36 33.43 -14.24
C ASP A 183 -18.29 34.05 -13.35
N GLY A 184 -17.72 35.13 -13.88
CA GLY A 184 -16.74 35.95 -13.20
C GLY A 184 -17.39 36.76 -12.09
N THR A 185 -17.13 36.40 -10.85
CA THR A 185 -16.98 37.36 -9.73
C THR A 185 -16.06 36.72 -8.69
N GLY A 186 -14.76 36.91 -8.87
CA GLY A 186 -13.72 36.53 -7.93
C GLY A 186 -12.49 37.36 -8.21
N THR A 187 -12.43 38.58 -7.69
CA THR A 187 -11.23 39.40 -7.56
C THR A 187 -10.24 38.68 -6.65
N GLY A 188 -9.13 38.21 -7.17
CA GLY A 188 -8.09 37.54 -6.37
C GLY A 188 -6.87 37.15 -7.21
N ASP A 189 -5.88 38.01 -7.22
CA ASP A 189 -4.43 37.81 -7.40
C ASP A 189 -3.94 36.87 -8.50
N ARG A 190 -3.57 37.46 -9.64
CA ARG A 190 -2.77 36.83 -10.70
C ARG A 190 -1.32 36.70 -10.27
N ARG A 191 -0.90 35.55 -9.77
CA ARG A 191 0.51 35.17 -9.80
C ARG A 191 0.82 34.46 -11.11
N ALA A 192 1.65 35.10 -11.91
CA ALA A 192 2.15 34.60 -13.19
C ALA A 192 3.05 33.38 -13.00
N GLY A 193 2.94 32.38 -13.91
CA GLY A 193 4.02 31.44 -14.17
C GLY A 193 3.73 29.94 -14.17
N ALA A 194 2.50 29.46 -14.37
CA ALA A 194 2.28 28.03 -14.66
C ALA A 194 1.73 27.90 -16.08
N VAL A 195 2.52 27.33 -16.99
CA VAL A 195 2.05 26.89 -18.30
C VAL A 195 1.06 25.74 -18.08
N ARG A 196 -0.25 26.05 -18.11
CA ARG A 196 -1.32 25.06 -18.09
C ARG A 196 -1.37 24.42 -19.50
N PRO A 197 -1.24 23.09 -19.62
CA PRO A 197 -1.51 22.44 -20.90
C PRO A 197 -2.95 22.74 -21.32
N ALA A 198 -3.15 22.99 -22.62
CA ALA A 198 -4.46 23.29 -23.20
C ALA A 198 -5.46 22.20 -22.80
N ALA A 199 -6.55 22.62 -22.15
CA ALA A 199 -7.59 21.72 -21.67
C ALA A 199 -8.32 21.12 -22.87
N SER A 200 -8.14 19.83 -23.17
CA SER A 200 -9.06 19.09 -24.02
C SER A 200 -10.41 19.02 -23.31
N SER A 201 -11.46 19.54 -23.94
CA SER A 201 -12.82 19.60 -23.41
C SER A 201 -13.57 18.26 -23.46
N GLY A 202 -12.86 17.14 -23.50
CA GLY A 202 -13.41 15.79 -23.66
C GLY A 202 -13.06 14.84 -22.51
N LEU A 203 -13.76 13.72 -22.47
CA LEU A 203 -13.39 12.59 -21.63
C LEU A 203 -12.08 11.94 -22.14
N PRO A 204 -11.24 11.35 -21.27
CA PRO A 204 -10.08 10.57 -21.69
C PRO A 204 -10.45 9.43 -22.64
N SER A 205 -9.52 9.04 -23.52
CA SER A 205 -9.70 7.90 -24.42
C SER A 205 -9.64 6.56 -23.70
N GLY A 206 -10.33 5.55 -24.23
CA GLY A 206 -10.27 4.19 -23.72
C GLY A 206 -10.91 3.98 -22.36
N LEU A 207 -11.93 4.77 -22.01
CA LEU A 207 -12.65 4.62 -20.75
C LEU A 207 -13.24 3.21 -20.61
N ARG A 208 -12.97 2.57 -19.47
CA ARG A 208 -13.46 1.24 -19.11
C ARG A 208 -13.86 1.21 -17.65
N LEU A 209 -14.93 0.49 -17.36
CA LEU A 209 -15.29 0.12 -16.00
C LEU A 209 -14.60 -1.17 -15.61
N GLU A 210 -13.85 -1.14 -14.52
CA GLU A 210 -13.23 -2.30 -13.93
C GLU A 210 -14.11 -2.83 -12.79
N LEU A 211 -14.45 -4.12 -12.87
CA LEU A 211 -15.19 -4.86 -11.85
C LEU A 211 -14.22 -5.84 -11.19
N VAL A 212 -13.98 -5.66 -9.90
CA VAL A 212 -13.01 -6.47 -9.15
C VAL A 212 -13.75 -7.34 -8.14
N ASP A 213 -13.60 -8.65 -8.30
CA ASP A 213 -13.90 -9.65 -7.29
C ASP A 213 -12.62 -9.89 -6.48
N PRO A 214 -12.58 -9.55 -5.18
CA PRO A 214 -11.39 -9.73 -4.36
C PRO A 214 -11.11 -11.20 -3.99
N GLY A 215 -11.99 -12.12 -4.39
CA GLY A 215 -11.96 -13.52 -3.94
C GLY A 215 -12.36 -13.68 -2.47
N GLY A 216 -12.62 -14.95 -2.08
CA GLY A 216 -13.17 -15.26 -0.77
C GLY A 216 -14.60 -14.75 -0.60
N ASP A 217 -15.21 -14.99 0.55
CA ASP A 217 -16.53 -14.43 0.85
C ASP A 217 -16.42 -12.93 1.14
N ALA A 218 -16.54 -12.12 0.10
CA ALA A 218 -16.70 -10.66 0.23
C ALA A 218 -18.03 -10.27 0.94
N GLY A 219 -18.85 -11.24 1.25
CA GLY A 219 -20.09 -11.16 2.01
C GLY A 219 -19.98 -12.03 3.25
N GLY A 220 -19.30 -11.57 4.29
CA GLY A 220 -19.60 -12.04 5.64
C GLY A 220 -21.07 -11.72 5.91
N THR A 221 -21.86 -12.75 6.17
CA THR A 221 -23.27 -12.68 6.51
C THR A 221 -23.48 -11.73 7.69
N ALA A 222 -23.89 -10.50 7.40
CA ALA A 222 -24.72 -9.74 8.31
C ALA A 222 -26.12 -10.34 8.19
N ASP A 223 -26.51 -11.11 9.16
CA ASP A 223 -27.79 -11.70 9.53
C ASP A 223 -27.75 -13.23 9.61
N ALA A 224 -27.26 -13.72 10.74
CA ALA A 224 -27.73 -14.98 11.28
C ALA A 224 -28.72 -14.67 12.40
N GLY A 225 -29.98 -14.47 12.02
CA GLY A 225 -31.11 -14.58 12.94
C GLY A 225 -31.20 -16.02 13.42
N PRO A 226 -31.66 -16.28 14.66
CA PRO A 226 -31.70 -17.63 15.23
C PRO A 226 -32.88 -18.42 14.65
N GLY A 227 -32.59 -19.56 13.98
CA GLY A 227 -33.57 -20.59 13.72
C GLY A 227 -33.65 -21.12 12.30
N ALA A 228 -32.89 -22.15 11.97
CA ALA A 228 -33.30 -23.15 10.99
C ALA A 228 -32.74 -24.52 11.39
N LYS A 229 -33.65 -25.46 11.47
CA LYS A 229 -33.47 -26.85 11.88
C LYS A 229 -32.68 -27.64 10.81
N SER A 230 -31.88 -28.59 11.32
CA SER A 230 -31.19 -29.66 10.58
C SER A 230 -32.13 -30.46 9.68
N GLY A 231 -31.82 -30.55 8.39
CA GLY A 231 -32.37 -31.47 7.42
C GLY A 231 -31.27 -32.41 6.87
N GLU A 232 -31.58 -33.68 6.78
CA GLU A 232 -30.75 -34.82 6.41
C GLU A 232 -30.13 -34.73 4.99
N PRO A 233 -29.02 -35.48 4.71
CA PRO A 233 -28.29 -35.39 3.47
C PRO A 233 -28.92 -36.27 2.37
N GLY A 234 -29.25 -35.64 1.25
CA GLY A 234 -29.66 -36.31 0.01
C GLY A 234 -28.46 -36.63 -0.88
N GLU A 235 -28.43 -37.83 -1.39
CA GLU A 235 -27.47 -38.49 -2.26
C GLU A 235 -27.31 -37.75 -3.60
N ALA A 236 -26.09 -37.41 -3.98
CA ALA A 236 -25.75 -36.73 -5.23
C ALA A 236 -25.15 -37.73 -6.26
N ALA A 237 -25.71 -37.74 -7.45
CA ALA A 237 -25.21 -38.47 -8.64
C ALA A 237 -23.96 -37.80 -9.25
N PRO A 238 -23.03 -38.53 -9.90
CA PRO A 238 -21.78 -38.01 -10.40
C PRO A 238 -21.93 -37.33 -11.76
N GLY A 239 -21.63 -36.04 -11.82
CA GLY A 239 -21.45 -35.27 -13.04
C GLY A 239 -19.98 -34.97 -13.28
N SER A 240 -19.40 -35.53 -14.34
CA SER A 240 -18.03 -35.31 -14.82
C SER A 240 -17.90 -33.91 -15.40
N GLY A 241 -17.26 -32.98 -14.63
CA GLY A 241 -16.71 -31.71 -15.11
C GLY A 241 -15.19 -31.81 -15.25
N PRO A 242 -14.52 -30.93 -16.03
CA PRO A 242 -13.08 -31.01 -16.22
C PRO A 242 -12.34 -30.80 -14.89
N ALA A 243 -11.29 -31.59 -14.71
CA ALA A 243 -10.47 -31.61 -13.49
C ALA A 243 -10.02 -30.22 -13.08
N ASP A 244 -10.52 -29.76 -11.96
CA ASP A 244 -9.96 -28.60 -11.25
C ASP A 244 -8.56 -29.00 -10.76
N ASP A 245 -7.55 -28.19 -11.11
CA ASP A 245 -6.22 -28.30 -10.52
C ASP A 245 -6.35 -28.28 -8.99
N PRO A 246 -5.60 -29.12 -8.26
CA PRO A 246 -5.65 -29.13 -6.79
C PRO A 246 -5.29 -27.74 -6.25
N PRO A 247 -5.88 -27.30 -5.14
CA PRO A 247 -5.58 -26.02 -4.55
C PRO A 247 -4.09 -26.00 -4.18
N HIS A 248 -3.29 -25.26 -4.96
CA HIS A 248 -1.89 -25.03 -4.68
C HIS A 248 -1.79 -24.33 -3.32
N THR A 249 -1.13 -24.97 -2.36
CA THR A 249 -0.78 -24.35 -1.09
C THR A 249 0.23 -23.24 -1.39
N GLU A 250 -0.09 -22.01 -1.05
CA GLU A 250 0.53 -20.78 -1.51
C GLU A 250 2.00 -20.54 -1.15
N LEU A 251 2.59 -21.35 -0.30
CA LEU A 251 4.05 -21.30 -0.07
C LEU A 251 4.85 -21.87 -1.25
N ASP A 252 4.17 -22.37 -2.29
CA ASP A 252 4.81 -23.05 -3.41
C ASP A 252 5.27 -22.07 -4.51
N THR A 253 4.87 -20.81 -4.48
CA THR A 253 5.35 -19.83 -5.46
C THR A 253 6.58 -19.07 -4.95
N GLU A 254 7.58 -18.90 -5.83
CA GLU A 254 8.77 -18.07 -5.55
C GLU A 254 8.40 -16.68 -5.03
N ALA A 255 7.31 -16.10 -5.53
CA ALA A 255 6.82 -14.79 -5.11
C ALA A 255 6.31 -14.78 -3.66
N SER A 256 5.61 -15.84 -3.22
CA SER A 256 5.11 -16.01 -1.86
C SER A 256 6.23 -16.27 -0.87
N ILE A 257 7.20 -17.12 -1.27
CA ILE A 257 8.43 -17.36 -0.49
C ILE A 257 9.20 -16.05 -0.29
N ALA A 258 9.39 -15.27 -1.35
CA ALA A 258 10.09 -13.98 -1.27
C ALA A 258 9.36 -12.96 -0.37
N ALA A 259 8.02 -12.86 -0.46
CA ALA A 259 7.25 -11.95 0.37
C ALA A 259 7.33 -12.31 1.86
N SER A 260 7.16 -13.60 2.20
CA SER A 260 7.33 -14.10 3.57
C SER A 260 8.75 -13.89 4.08
N GLY A 261 9.77 -14.25 3.27
CA GLY A 261 11.18 -14.10 3.61
C GLY A 261 11.60 -12.63 3.81
N ALA A 262 10.90 -11.68 3.20
CA ALA A 262 11.19 -10.25 3.39
C ALA A 262 10.96 -9.78 4.83
N ASN A 263 10.11 -10.46 5.61
CA ASN A 263 9.80 -10.18 7.01
C ASN A 263 10.50 -11.12 7.99
N SER A 264 11.35 -12.06 7.53
CA SER A 264 11.97 -13.10 8.38
C SER A 264 12.88 -12.55 9.48
N ASP A 265 13.31 -11.30 9.36
CA ASP A 265 14.13 -10.62 10.38
C ASP A 265 13.34 -10.30 11.67
N ILE A 266 11.98 -10.27 11.60
CA ILE A 266 11.12 -9.81 12.70
C ILE A 266 9.92 -10.72 12.99
N THR A 267 9.71 -11.76 12.19
CA THR A 267 8.65 -12.75 12.42
C THR A 267 9.00 -14.08 11.78
N ALA A 268 8.32 -15.16 12.17
CA ALA A 268 8.50 -16.47 11.57
C ALA A 268 8.15 -16.46 10.09
N PHE A 269 8.86 -17.28 9.31
CA PHE A 269 8.55 -17.47 7.89
C PHE A 269 7.11 -17.98 7.73
N GLY A 270 6.35 -17.37 6.82
CA GLY A 270 4.96 -17.74 6.57
C GLY A 270 3.96 -17.19 7.60
N ALA A 271 4.37 -16.37 8.55
CA ALA A 271 3.48 -15.77 9.52
C ALA A 271 2.38 -14.92 8.85
N THR A 272 1.15 -15.05 9.36
CA THR A 272 -0.01 -14.25 8.93
C THR A 272 -0.05 -12.87 9.58
N GLU A 273 0.67 -12.69 10.68
CA GLU A 273 0.82 -11.42 11.38
C GLU A 273 2.20 -11.30 12.04
N ILE A 274 2.63 -10.07 12.18
CA ILE A 274 3.78 -9.67 12.96
C ILE A 274 3.24 -9.25 14.32
N PRO A 275 3.62 -9.93 15.43
CA PRO A 275 3.08 -9.63 16.74
C PRO A 275 3.50 -8.23 17.21
N GLU A 276 2.72 -7.63 18.10
CA GLU A 276 3.13 -6.41 18.78
C GLU A 276 4.28 -6.71 19.77
N LEU A 277 5.11 -5.70 19.97
CA LEU A 277 6.13 -5.71 21.01
C LEU A 277 5.92 -4.49 21.91
N ASP A 278 6.26 -4.62 23.18
CA ASP A 278 6.40 -3.47 24.07
C ASP A 278 7.63 -2.63 23.70
N ARG A 279 7.86 -1.54 24.42
CA ARG A 279 8.99 -0.66 24.15
C ARG A 279 10.34 -1.34 24.29
N GLN A 280 10.54 -2.12 25.39
CA GLN A 280 11.83 -2.74 25.66
C GLN A 280 12.16 -3.78 24.58
N ALA A 281 11.23 -4.68 24.30
CA ALA A 281 11.40 -5.70 23.27
C ALA A 281 11.61 -5.07 21.87
N THR A 282 11.01 -3.89 21.59
CA THR A 282 11.23 -3.15 20.33
C THR A 282 12.64 -2.54 20.28
N GLU A 283 13.17 -2.01 21.38
CA GLU A 283 14.54 -1.48 21.48
C GLU A 283 15.57 -2.61 21.28
N ASP A 284 15.30 -3.81 21.86
CA ASP A 284 16.14 -5.00 21.70
C ASP A 284 16.11 -5.49 20.24
N GLU A 285 14.93 -5.59 19.62
CA GLU A 285 14.80 -5.94 18.20
C GLU A 285 15.53 -4.92 17.30
N MET A 286 15.41 -3.63 17.57
CA MET A 286 16.13 -2.59 16.82
C MET A 286 17.64 -2.80 16.90
N THR A 287 18.16 -3.20 18.07
CA THR A 287 19.57 -3.51 18.26
C THR A 287 20.00 -4.71 17.42
N LEU A 288 19.16 -5.73 17.30
CA LEU A 288 19.41 -6.88 16.43
C LEU A 288 19.40 -6.50 14.94
N LEU A 289 18.47 -5.65 14.52
CA LEU A 289 18.31 -5.25 13.13
C LEU A 289 19.38 -4.27 12.63
N LEU A 290 19.79 -3.33 13.47
CA LEU A 290 20.61 -2.17 13.10
C LEU A 290 21.95 -2.10 13.81
N GLY A 291 22.20 -3.01 14.76
CA GLY A 291 23.35 -2.98 15.65
C GLY A 291 23.17 -2.08 16.87
N PRO A 292 24.10 -2.10 17.84
CA PRO A 292 23.97 -1.35 19.07
C PRO A 292 24.02 0.16 18.83
N ALA A 293 23.02 0.85 19.36
CA ALA A 293 22.95 2.32 19.31
C ALA A 293 23.89 2.94 20.35
N ARG A 294 24.51 4.09 20.02
CA ARG A 294 25.35 4.86 20.97
C ARG A 294 24.55 5.52 22.09
N THR A 295 23.28 5.75 21.87
CA THR A 295 22.34 6.37 22.82
C THR A 295 21.01 5.62 22.77
N LYS A 296 20.20 5.72 23.84
CA LYS A 296 18.86 5.13 23.86
C LYS A 296 18.04 5.64 22.67
N PRO A 297 17.49 4.73 21.83
CA PRO A 297 16.74 5.13 20.65
C PRO A 297 15.39 5.73 21.03
N TYR A 298 14.94 6.74 20.28
CA TYR A 298 13.56 7.22 20.34
C TYR A 298 12.72 6.38 19.36
N ILE A 299 12.15 5.28 19.84
CA ILE A 299 11.31 4.37 19.06
C ILE A 299 10.05 4.03 19.84
N GLY A 300 8.90 4.00 19.16
CA GLY A 300 7.64 3.53 19.76
C GLY A 300 7.58 2.01 19.78
N PRO A 301 6.73 1.42 20.65
CA PRO A 301 6.41 0.01 20.63
C PRO A 301 6.02 -0.45 19.22
N ARG A 302 6.52 -1.62 18.77
CA ARG A 302 6.14 -2.18 17.47
C ARG A 302 4.66 -2.57 17.51
N PRO A 303 3.80 -2.01 16.63
CA PRO A 303 2.41 -2.42 16.58
C PRO A 303 2.25 -3.80 15.93
N ARG A 304 1.15 -4.49 16.23
CA ARG A 304 0.74 -5.67 15.47
C ARG A 304 0.44 -5.28 14.02
N ILE A 305 0.93 -6.07 13.05
CA ILE A 305 0.72 -5.83 11.62
C ILE A 305 0.30 -7.15 10.96
N VAL A 306 -0.85 -7.15 10.29
CA VAL A 306 -1.28 -8.27 9.45
C VAL A 306 -0.42 -8.27 8.19
N THR A 307 0.25 -9.40 7.94
CA THR A 307 1.14 -9.55 6.78
C THR A 307 0.34 -9.69 5.48
N ARG A 308 1.03 -9.66 4.35
CA ARG A 308 0.43 -9.92 3.04
C ARG A 308 -0.25 -11.29 2.99
N ARG A 309 0.37 -12.31 3.58
CA ARG A 309 -0.24 -13.63 3.75
C ARG A 309 -1.50 -13.57 4.61
N GLY A 310 -1.50 -12.79 5.69
CA GLY A 310 -2.62 -12.67 6.62
C GLY A 310 -3.87 -12.05 6.01
N TRP A 311 -3.74 -11.13 5.04
CA TRP A 311 -4.89 -10.61 4.32
C TRP A 311 -5.19 -11.34 2.99
N GLY A 312 -4.43 -12.40 2.68
CA GLY A 312 -4.65 -13.27 1.51
C GLY A 312 -4.21 -12.62 0.19
N ALA A 313 -3.03 -12.01 0.14
CA ALA A 313 -2.46 -11.47 -1.09
C ALA A 313 -2.18 -12.58 -2.10
N ASP A 314 -2.62 -12.42 -3.32
CA ASP A 314 -2.22 -13.24 -4.46
C ASP A 314 -0.87 -12.71 -4.99
N GLU A 315 0.23 -13.25 -4.50
CA GLU A 315 1.58 -12.78 -4.82
C GLU A 315 1.96 -12.96 -6.31
N SER A 316 1.22 -13.77 -7.05
CA SER A 316 1.41 -13.94 -8.49
C SER A 316 1.04 -12.70 -9.30
N LEU A 317 0.26 -11.79 -8.71
CA LEU A 317 -0.19 -10.57 -9.39
C LEU A 317 0.91 -9.54 -9.52
N ARG A 318 1.72 -9.35 -8.46
CA ARG A 318 2.77 -8.33 -8.44
C ARG A 318 3.96 -8.68 -9.34
N GLU A 319 4.73 -7.69 -9.71
CA GLU A 319 6.02 -7.93 -10.34
C GLU A 319 7.02 -8.51 -9.34
N ARG A 320 7.94 -9.33 -9.84
CA ARG A 320 9.02 -9.92 -9.03
C ARG A 320 9.98 -8.84 -8.53
N GLY A 321 10.66 -9.15 -7.44
CA GLY A 321 11.64 -8.28 -6.82
C GLY A 321 11.03 -7.13 -6.01
N PHE A 322 11.88 -6.54 -5.17
CA PHE A 322 11.54 -5.40 -4.31
C PHE A 322 12.43 -4.23 -4.64
N VAL A 323 11.89 -3.02 -4.56
CA VAL A 323 12.69 -1.80 -4.72
C VAL A 323 12.71 -1.06 -3.39
N TYR A 324 13.91 -0.62 -3.00
CA TYR A 324 14.14 0.06 -1.74
C TYR A 324 14.65 1.47 -1.97
N THR A 325 14.28 2.37 -1.08
CA THR A 325 14.93 3.67 -0.93
C THR A 325 16.01 3.61 0.17
N LYS A 326 16.81 4.68 0.31
CA LYS A 326 17.93 4.65 1.27
C LYS A 326 17.45 4.60 2.72
N LYS A 327 16.39 5.36 3.04
CA LYS A 327 15.81 5.47 4.39
C LYS A 327 14.42 6.06 4.32
N ILE A 328 13.68 5.99 5.42
CA ILE A 328 12.40 6.70 5.55
C ILE A 328 12.63 8.00 6.33
N LYS A 329 12.34 9.13 5.69
CA LYS A 329 12.42 10.48 6.27
C LYS A 329 11.04 11.06 6.57
N ALA A 330 10.00 10.57 5.90
CA ALA A 330 8.63 11.06 6.04
C ALA A 330 7.61 9.95 5.86
N ALA A 331 6.43 10.15 6.42
CA ALA A 331 5.23 9.38 6.17
C ALA A 331 4.17 10.26 5.51
N PHE A 332 3.61 9.81 4.39
CA PHE A 332 2.43 10.44 3.78
C PHE A 332 1.19 9.65 4.14
N VAL A 333 0.23 10.33 4.74
CA VAL A 333 -1.07 9.76 5.10
C VAL A 333 -2.04 10.00 3.95
N HIS A 334 -2.72 8.93 3.55
CA HIS A 334 -3.71 8.88 2.49
C HIS A 334 -5.05 8.38 3.02
N HIS A 335 -6.10 8.58 2.28
CA HIS A 335 -7.28 7.74 2.33
C HIS A 335 -7.38 6.90 1.04
N THR A 336 -8.09 5.78 1.08
CA THR A 336 -8.27 4.97 -0.13
C THR A 336 -9.39 5.47 -1.02
N ALA A 337 -10.20 6.44 -0.55
CA ALA A 337 -11.41 6.95 -1.19
C ALA A 337 -12.44 5.86 -1.56
N SER A 338 -12.32 4.67 -0.96
CA SER A 338 -13.13 3.50 -1.28
C SER A 338 -14.52 3.46 -0.61
N GLY A 339 -14.90 4.51 0.13
CA GLY A 339 -16.14 4.54 0.91
C GLY A 339 -16.00 3.86 2.29
N ASN A 340 -17.00 4.10 3.15
CA ASN A 340 -16.93 3.74 4.58
C ASN A 340 -17.87 2.59 4.97
N THR A 341 -18.55 1.96 4.01
CA THR A 341 -19.60 0.96 4.27
C THR A 341 -19.09 -0.45 4.53
N TYR A 342 -17.79 -0.71 4.42
CA TYR A 342 -17.19 -2.00 4.75
C TYR A 342 -17.21 -2.25 6.27
N THR A 343 -17.24 -3.52 6.70
CA THR A 343 -17.00 -3.93 8.10
C THR A 343 -15.51 -4.19 8.31
N CYS A 344 -15.03 -4.20 9.57
CA CYS A 344 -13.62 -4.49 9.84
C CYS A 344 -13.21 -5.90 9.40
N ALA A 345 -14.11 -6.87 9.50
CA ALA A 345 -13.89 -8.21 8.96
C ALA A 345 -13.75 -8.23 7.41
N GLN A 346 -14.30 -7.25 6.72
CA GLN A 346 -14.14 -7.10 5.27
C GLN A 346 -12.87 -6.35 4.85
N ALA A 347 -12.12 -5.76 5.79
CA ALA A 347 -10.91 -5.00 5.45
C ALA A 347 -9.90 -5.79 4.60
N PRO A 348 -9.59 -7.08 4.87
CA PRO A 348 -8.76 -7.90 4.00
C PRO A 348 -9.29 -7.99 2.56
N SER A 349 -10.61 -8.15 2.38
CA SER A 349 -11.23 -8.19 1.06
C SER A 349 -11.16 -6.85 0.34
N VAL A 350 -11.33 -5.73 1.06
CA VAL A 350 -11.12 -4.38 0.50
C VAL A 350 -9.68 -4.22 0.02
N ILE A 351 -8.69 -4.65 0.82
CA ILE A 351 -7.27 -4.57 0.48
C ILE A 351 -6.96 -5.42 -0.75
N ARG A 352 -7.45 -6.68 -0.83
CA ARG A 352 -7.30 -7.52 -2.03
C ARG A 352 -7.93 -6.88 -3.27
N GLY A 353 -9.09 -6.24 -3.11
CA GLY A 353 -9.74 -5.49 -4.19
C GLY A 353 -8.88 -4.32 -4.69
N ILE A 354 -8.36 -3.48 -3.79
CA ILE A 354 -7.46 -2.37 -4.10
C ILE A 354 -6.17 -2.88 -4.76
N TYR A 355 -5.58 -3.95 -4.22
CA TYR A 355 -4.37 -4.55 -4.77
C TYR A 355 -4.58 -5.02 -6.22
N ARG A 356 -5.66 -5.79 -6.49
CA ARG A 356 -6.01 -6.22 -7.85
C ARG A 356 -6.26 -5.04 -8.78
N TYR A 357 -6.96 -4.01 -8.31
CA TYR A 357 -7.22 -2.79 -9.08
C TYR A 357 -5.91 -2.09 -9.46
N HIS A 358 -4.99 -1.89 -8.50
CA HIS A 358 -3.68 -1.28 -8.78
C HIS A 358 -2.87 -2.09 -9.79
N VAL A 359 -2.82 -3.43 -9.65
CA VAL A 359 -1.95 -4.26 -10.49
C VAL A 359 -2.60 -4.65 -11.81
N ARG A 360 -3.87 -5.11 -11.81
CA ARG A 360 -4.52 -5.63 -13.01
C ARG A 360 -5.18 -4.55 -13.84
N SER A 361 -5.81 -3.57 -13.20
CA SER A 361 -6.55 -2.52 -13.90
C SER A 361 -5.65 -1.34 -14.25
N MET A 362 -4.84 -0.84 -13.31
CA MET A 362 -3.98 0.30 -13.53
C MET A 362 -2.57 -0.06 -14.05
N GLY A 363 -2.15 -1.32 -13.99
CA GLY A 363 -0.86 -1.80 -14.49
C GLY A 363 0.32 -1.50 -13.56
N TRP A 364 0.10 -1.27 -12.26
CA TRP A 364 1.18 -1.02 -11.31
C TRP A 364 1.91 -2.32 -10.93
N ARG A 365 3.15 -2.19 -10.44
CA ARG A 365 3.97 -3.33 -10.01
C ARG A 365 3.38 -4.09 -8.82
N ASP A 366 2.76 -3.37 -7.88
CA ASP A 366 2.19 -3.85 -6.62
C ASP A 366 1.17 -2.83 -6.12
N ILE A 367 0.54 -3.08 -4.98
CA ILE A 367 -0.24 -2.06 -4.27
C ILE A 367 0.62 -0.82 -4.00
N GLY A 368 0.07 0.37 -4.17
CA GLY A 368 0.83 1.63 -4.09
C GLY A 368 1.33 1.97 -2.68
N TYR A 369 0.54 1.62 -1.66
CA TYR A 369 0.78 1.99 -0.28
C TYR A 369 1.73 1.02 0.42
N ASN A 370 2.63 1.52 1.28
CA ASN A 370 3.48 0.68 2.11
C ASN A 370 2.69 0.01 3.23
N PHE A 371 1.70 0.71 3.78
CA PHE A 371 0.82 0.22 4.85
C PHE A 371 -0.61 0.66 4.61
N LEU A 372 -1.55 -0.11 5.18
CA LEU A 372 -2.94 0.30 5.27
C LEU A 372 -3.39 0.23 6.74
N ALA A 373 -4.39 1.04 7.09
CA ALA A 373 -5.05 1.00 8.39
C ALA A 373 -6.56 0.97 8.17
N ASP A 374 -7.28 0.07 8.83
CA ASP A 374 -8.72 0.06 8.77
C ASP A 374 -9.36 0.98 9.82
N LYS A 375 -10.67 1.12 9.76
CA LYS A 375 -11.42 1.95 10.69
C LYS A 375 -11.44 1.45 12.14
N CYS A 376 -11.05 0.19 12.38
CA CYS A 376 -10.92 -0.41 13.71
C CYS A 376 -9.50 -0.30 14.27
N GLY A 377 -8.55 0.22 13.49
CA GLY A 377 -7.18 0.43 13.91
C GLY A 377 -6.25 -0.74 13.60
N THR A 378 -6.69 -1.75 12.86
CA THR A 378 -5.82 -2.83 12.38
C THR A 378 -4.88 -2.30 11.31
N LEU A 379 -3.60 -2.63 11.44
CA LEU A 379 -2.56 -2.30 10.48
C LEU A 379 -2.27 -3.49 9.56
N TYR A 380 -2.04 -3.20 8.31
CA TYR A 380 -1.76 -4.20 7.28
C TYR A 380 -0.50 -3.84 6.52
N GLU A 381 0.34 -4.84 6.24
CA GLU A 381 1.41 -4.73 5.27
C GLU A 381 0.80 -4.49 3.88
N GLY A 382 1.22 -3.45 3.19
CA GLY A 382 0.78 -3.15 1.84
C GLY A 382 1.75 -3.69 0.80
N ARG A 383 2.65 -2.83 0.29
CA ARG A 383 3.67 -3.19 -0.70
C ARG A 383 4.68 -4.17 -0.14
N ALA A 384 4.96 -5.23 -0.90
CA ALA A 384 5.90 -6.28 -0.54
C ALA A 384 7.34 -5.77 -0.43
N GLY A 385 8.13 -6.41 0.43
CA GLY A 385 9.54 -6.11 0.61
C GLY A 385 9.99 -6.01 2.07
N GLY A 386 9.08 -6.25 3.02
CA GLY A 386 9.33 -6.28 4.46
C GLY A 386 9.00 -4.97 5.17
N VAL A 387 8.20 -5.08 6.23
CA VAL A 387 7.65 -3.92 6.94
C VAL A 387 8.70 -3.10 7.69
N ALA A 388 9.82 -3.70 8.12
CA ALA A 388 10.93 -2.99 8.75
C ALA A 388 11.81 -2.25 7.73
N LYS A 389 11.81 -2.69 6.46
CA LYS A 389 12.70 -2.18 5.40
C LYS A 389 12.15 -0.90 4.75
N ALA A 390 13.04 -0.10 4.15
CA ALA A 390 12.67 1.13 3.44
C ALA A 390 12.16 0.82 2.03
N VAL A 391 11.01 0.14 1.92
CA VAL A 391 10.41 -0.20 0.63
C VAL A 391 9.95 1.05 -0.09
N LEU A 392 10.35 1.21 -1.37
CA LEU A 392 9.91 2.31 -2.21
C LEU A 392 8.43 2.12 -2.58
N GLY A 393 7.57 3.05 -2.18
CA GLY A 393 6.15 3.04 -2.50
C GLY A 393 5.82 3.70 -3.85
N ALA A 394 4.52 3.69 -4.19
CA ALA A 394 3.96 4.40 -5.34
C ALA A 394 2.66 5.11 -4.89
N HIS A 395 2.78 6.02 -3.92
CA HIS A 395 1.67 6.60 -3.19
C HIS A 395 1.57 8.12 -3.30
N THR A 396 2.68 8.84 -3.51
CA THR A 396 2.69 10.30 -3.67
C THR A 396 3.60 10.65 -4.83
N LEU A 397 3.02 10.93 -6.00
CA LEU A 397 3.79 11.25 -7.21
C LEU A 397 4.73 12.44 -6.94
N GLY A 398 6.01 12.20 -7.16
CA GLY A 398 7.10 13.15 -6.87
C GLY A 398 7.75 13.02 -5.50
N PHE A 399 7.19 12.25 -4.57
CA PHE A 399 7.72 12.12 -3.20
C PHE A 399 7.72 10.67 -2.67
N ASN A 400 7.77 9.67 -3.55
CA ASN A 400 7.88 8.26 -3.15
C ASN A 400 9.26 7.93 -2.55
N THR A 401 10.34 8.60 -3.03
CA THR A 401 11.70 8.39 -2.54
C THR A 401 11.86 8.91 -1.11
N ASP A 402 12.50 8.11 -0.25
CA ASP A 402 12.77 8.40 1.17
C ASP A 402 11.49 8.66 2.00
N SER A 403 10.36 8.10 1.57
CA SER A 403 9.07 8.20 2.27
C SER A 403 8.34 6.87 2.33
N MET A 404 7.31 6.80 3.15
CA MET A 404 6.35 5.71 3.17
C MET A 404 4.92 6.23 3.08
N GLY A 405 4.03 5.50 2.40
CA GLY A 405 2.61 5.80 2.32
C GLY A 405 1.79 4.93 3.27
N ILE A 406 0.88 5.56 4.01
CA ILE A 406 -0.07 4.91 4.91
C ILE A 406 -1.47 5.29 4.45
N ALA A 407 -2.26 4.33 3.97
CA ALA A 407 -3.63 4.59 3.52
C ALA A 407 -4.64 4.16 4.59
N VAL A 408 -5.41 5.11 5.09
CA VAL A 408 -6.58 4.80 5.93
C VAL A 408 -7.74 4.39 5.03
N ILE A 409 -8.21 3.15 5.18
CA ILE A 409 -9.29 2.60 4.36
C ILE A 409 -10.57 3.39 4.60
N GLY A 410 -11.15 3.97 3.53
CA GLY A 410 -12.35 4.78 3.59
C GLY A 410 -12.25 6.10 2.83
N THR A 411 -13.25 6.96 3.01
CA THR A 411 -13.36 8.29 2.40
C THR A 411 -13.59 9.33 3.49
N TYR A 412 -12.66 10.28 3.64
CA TYR A 412 -12.62 11.22 4.76
C TYR A 412 -12.67 12.71 4.36
N GLY A 413 -13.30 13.00 3.25
CA GLY A 413 -13.61 14.38 2.84
C GLY A 413 -14.57 15.06 3.82
N THR A 414 -15.69 14.39 4.10
CA THR A 414 -16.77 14.87 5.00
C THR A 414 -16.88 14.04 6.27
N ALA A 415 -16.69 12.71 6.20
CA ALA A 415 -16.72 11.81 7.35
C ALA A 415 -15.48 11.99 8.21
N ARG A 416 -15.62 11.98 9.54
CA ARG A 416 -14.47 11.94 10.46
C ARG A 416 -13.85 10.54 10.48
N PRO A 417 -12.52 10.43 10.51
CA PRO A 417 -11.88 9.14 10.75
C PRO A 417 -12.17 8.69 12.19
N PRO A 418 -12.36 7.38 12.42
CA PRO A 418 -12.41 6.83 13.78
C PRO A 418 -11.09 7.08 14.52
N GLY A 419 -11.18 7.34 15.84
CA GLY A 419 -9.98 7.56 16.67
C GLY A 419 -9.00 6.37 16.62
N ALA A 420 -9.51 5.14 16.54
CA ALA A 420 -8.69 3.93 16.39
C ALA A 420 -7.78 3.98 15.15
N ALA A 421 -8.29 4.47 14.01
CA ALA A 421 -7.48 4.62 12.79
C ALA A 421 -6.40 5.70 12.94
N VAL A 422 -6.69 6.82 13.61
CA VAL A 422 -5.70 7.89 13.89
C VAL A 422 -4.62 7.36 14.84
N THR A 423 -5.02 6.62 15.87
CA THR A 423 -4.10 5.95 16.82
C THR A 423 -3.21 4.93 16.11
N ALA A 424 -3.76 4.15 15.18
CA ALA A 424 -2.98 3.20 14.38
C ALA A 424 -1.90 3.91 13.53
N VAL A 425 -2.24 5.03 12.90
CA VAL A 425 -1.26 5.86 12.19
C VAL A 425 -0.17 6.36 13.14
N ALA A 426 -0.52 6.83 14.34
CA ALA A 426 0.43 7.30 15.35
C ALA A 426 1.36 6.16 15.82
N ARG A 427 0.82 4.99 16.17
CA ARG A 427 1.61 3.82 16.61
C ARG A 427 2.56 3.32 15.50
N LEU A 428 2.07 3.19 14.28
CA LEU A 428 2.89 2.78 13.13
C LEU A 428 4.02 3.76 12.86
N THR A 429 3.73 5.05 12.85
CA THR A 429 4.73 6.10 12.58
C THR A 429 5.73 6.23 13.71
N ALA A 430 5.32 6.05 14.97
CA ALA A 430 6.22 6.02 16.12
C ALA A 430 7.30 4.93 15.99
N TRP A 431 6.88 3.72 15.62
CA TRP A 431 7.79 2.61 15.39
C TRP A 431 8.62 2.81 14.11
N LYS A 432 7.95 2.98 12.98
CA LYS A 432 8.63 2.97 11.67
C LYS A 432 9.58 4.14 11.48
N LEU A 433 9.23 5.35 11.91
CA LEU A 433 10.13 6.51 11.89
C LEU A 433 11.25 6.35 12.93
N GLY A 434 10.95 5.71 14.05
CA GLY A 434 11.94 5.41 15.10
C GLY A 434 13.08 4.53 14.60
N LEU A 435 12.80 3.52 13.73
CA LEU A 435 13.84 2.70 13.09
C LEU A 435 14.87 3.54 12.31
N TYR A 436 14.51 4.74 11.87
CA TYR A 436 15.38 5.67 11.14
C TYR A 436 15.78 6.90 11.96
N GLY A 437 15.50 6.92 13.26
CA GLY A 437 15.85 8.01 14.18
C GLY A 437 15.10 9.33 13.91
N VAL A 438 13.94 9.27 13.24
CA VAL A 438 13.20 10.45 12.80
C VAL A 438 12.15 10.87 13.84
N ASP A 439 12.16 12.17 14.21
CA ASP A 439 11.17 12.76 15.10
C ASP A 439 9.84 13.04 14.36
N PRO A 440 8.72 12.44 14.79
CA PRO A 440 7.40 12.64 14.18
C PRO A 440 6.89 14.07 14.14
N ARG A 441 7.34 14.93 15.11
CA ARG A 441 6.95 16.35 15.18
C ARG A 441 7.81 17.26 14.30
N ALA A 442 8.94 16.75 13.81
CA ALA A 442 9.88 17.53 13.03
C ALA A 442 9.39 17.83 11.59
N LYS A 443 10.17 18.68 10.93
CA LYS A 443 10.11 18.86 9.47
C LYS A 443 11.34 18.26 8.82
N THR A 444 11.19 17.75 7.61
CA THR A 444 12.26 17.16 6.82
C THR A 444 12.33 17.79 5.43
N GLN A 445 13.47 17.61 4.77
CA GLN A 445 13.67 18.01 3.36
C GLN A 445 13.54 16.78 2.47
N LEU A 446 12.65 16.84 1.49
CA LEU A 446 12.51 15.86 0.42
C LEU A 446 12.76 16.55 -0.93
N THR A 447 13.38 15.82 -1.85
CA THR A 447 13.58 16.29 -3.23
C THR A 447 12.45 15.76 -4.10
N SER A 448 11.75 16.67 -4.79
CA SER A 448 10.65 16.29 -5.69
C SER A 448 11.17 15.52 -6.90
N GLY A 449 10.55 14.37 -7.19
CA GLY A 449 10.69 13.61 -8.43
C GLY A 449 9.90 14.20 -9.61
N GLY A 450 9.10 15.24 -9.34
CA GLY A 450 8.22 15.91 -10.29
C GLY A 450 6.74 15.61 -10.04
N GLY A 451 5.91 16.62 -10.01
CA GLY A 451 4.47 16.55 -9.79
C GLY A 451 3.81 17.88 -10.16
N ASN A 452 2.50 17.99 -9.89
CA ASN A 452 1.74 19.19 -10.23
C ASN A 452 1.92 20.36 -9.23
N LEU A 453 2.44 20.08 -8.03
CA LEU A 453 2.69 21.09 -6.98
C LEU A 453 4.15 21.54 -6.95
N PHE A 454 5.09 20.62 -7.20
CA PHE A 454 6.51 20.89 -7.14
C PHE A 454 7.25 20.31 -8.37
N ALA A 455 8.05 21.13 -9.03
CA ALA A 455 8.87 20.70 -10.15
C ALA A 455 9.95 19.68 -9.70
N LYS A 456 10.37 18.81 -10.63
CA LYS A 456 11.46 17.85 -10.41
C LYS A 456 12.75 18.53 -9.96
N GLY A 457 13.40 17.95 -8.95
CA GLY A 457 14.66 18.46 -8.39
C GLY A 457 14.47 19.52 -7.29
N ARG A 458 13.26 20.03 -7.07
CA ARG A 458 13.00 21.01 -6.02
C ARG A 458 13.10 20.36 -4.63
N SER A 459 13.89 20.95 -3.74
CA SER A 459 13.93 20.60 -2.32
C SER A 459 12.75 21.26 -1.60
N VAL A 460 11.95 20.46 -0.91
CA VAL A 460 10.71 20.89 -0.25
C VAL A 460 10.75 20.52 1.22
N ARG A 461 10.46 21.49 2.09
CA ARG A 461 10.39 21.28 3.54
C ARG A 461 8.97 20.91 3.96
N LEU A 462 8.78 19.64 4.36
CA LEU A 462 7.50 19.04 4.74
C LEU A 462 7.51 18.62 6.21
N ASN A 463 6.33 18.46 6.82
CA ASN A 463 6.24 17.77 8.09
C ASN A 463 6.66 16.29 7.90
N VAL A 464 7.28 15.70 8.91
CA VAL A 464 7.66 14.28 8.87
C VAL A 464 6.43 13.38 8.69
N ILE A 465 5.32 13.69 9.34
CA ILE A 465 4.02 13.07 9.04
C ILE A 465 3.20 14.12 8.29
N SER A 466 3.07 13.93 6.99
CA SER A 466 2.34 14.80 6.05
C SER A 466 1.09 14.11 5.51
N GLY A 467 0.13 14.87 5.01
CA GLY A 467 -0.93 14.34 4.16
C GLY A 467 -0.47 14.32 2.70
N HIS A 468 -1.11 13.51 1.86
CA HIS A 468 -0.81 13.46 0.43
C HIS A 468 -0.82 14.86 -0.21
N ARG A 469 -1.79 15.69 0.15
CA ARG A 469 -1.95 17.07 -0.34
C ARG A 469 -0.78 18.02 -0.05
N ASP A 470 0.10 17.65 0.86
CA ASP A 470 1.31 18.45 1.15
C ASP A 470 2.39 18.24 0.07
N GLY A 471 2.36 17.11 -0.65
CA GLY A 471 3.29 16.76 -1.74
C GLY A 471 2.71 16.91 -3.15
N TYR A 472 1.39 16.85 -3.29
CA TYR A 472 0.69 16.91 -4.56
C TYR A 472 -0.62 17.69 -4.42
N ALA A 473 -1.05 18.43 -5.43
CA ALA A 473 -2.34 19.14 -5.38
C ALA A 473 -3.50 18.15 -5.57
N THR A 474 -4.03 17.67 -4.47
CA THR A 474 -5.09 16.65 -4.36
C THR A 474 -5.98 16.91 -3.14
N GLU A 475 -7.16 16.32 -3.10
CA GLU A 475 -8.04 16.31 -1.92
C GLU A 475 -7.65 15.23 -0.89
N CYS A 476 -6.82 14.23 -1.28
CA CYS A 476 -6.33 13.18 -0.40
C CYS A 476 -5.43 13.76 0.73
N PRO A 477 -5.59 13.34 1.98
CA PRO A 477 -6.36 12.23 2.54
C PRO A 477 -7.82 12.58 2.92
N GLY A 478 -8.36 13.64 2.38
CA GLY A 478 -9.64 14.21 2.74
C GLY A 478 -9.52 15.19 3.93
N LYS A 479 -10.34 16.24 3.90
CA LYS A 479 -10.28 17.36 4.87
C LYS A 479 -10.32 16.90 6.32
N ARG A 480 -11.14 15.88 6.63
CA ARG A 480 -11.33 15.42 8.02
C ARG A 480 -10.17 14.60 8.55
N LEU A 481 -9.59 13.71 7.74
CA LEU A 481 -8.39 12.96 8.15
C LEU A 481 -7.17 13.88 8.21
N TYR A 482 -7.04 14.82 7.28
CA TYR A 482 -5.96 15.80 7.29
C TYR A 482 -5.94 16.64 8.58
N ALA A 483 -7.12 17.00 9.10
CA ALA A 483 -7.23 17.76 10.36
C ALA A 483 -6.71 16.98 11.58
N GLU A 484 -6.68 15.63 11.54
CA GLU A 484 -6.20 14.77 12.62
C GLU A 484 -4.68 14.53 12.58
N LEU A 485 -3.95 15.00 11.54
CA LEU A 485 -2.51 14.77 11.45
C LEU A 485 -1.71 15.42 12.58
N GLY A 486 -2.22 16.50 13.17
CA GLY A 486 -1.63 17.09 14.38
C GLY A 486 -1.67 16.11 15.57
N THR A 487 -2.83 15.50 15.79
CA THR A 487 -3.04 14.46 16.81
C THR A 487 -2.13 13.26 16.56
N ALA A 488 -2.03 12.80 15.29
CA ALA A 488 -1.16 11.68 14.93
C ALA A 488 0.32 11.99 15.20
N ARG A 489 0.81 13.21 14.90
CA ARG A 489 2.20 13.64 15.19
C ARG A 489 2.48 13.65 16.68
N ALA A 490 1.57 14.24 17.48
CA ALA A 490 1.71 14.29 18.92
C ALA A 490 1.77 12.89 19.52
N GLY A 491 0.77 12.05 19.21
CA GLY A 491 0.73 10.66 19.71
C GLY A 491 1.94 9.84 19.28
N ALA A 492 2.42 10.00 18.04
CA ALA A 492 3.61 9.28 17.58
C ALA A 492 4.87 9.70 18.35
N ALA A 493 5.04 10.97 18.67
CA ALA A 493 6.16 11.43 19.47
C ALA A 493 6.04 10.94 20.93
N ASP A 494 4.85 10.97 21.51
CA ASP A 494 4.61 10.43 22.86
C ASP A 494 4.92 8.92 22.93
N TYR A 495 4.52 8.14 21.91
CA TYR A 495 4.91 6.72 21.77
C TYR A 495 6.43 6.55 21.63
N GLN A 496 7.16 7.47 21.01
CA GLN A 496 8.62 7.45 20.95
C GLN A 496 9.28 7.89 22.27
N GLY A 497 8.55 8.49 23.22
CA GLY A 497 9.08 9.07 24.44
C GLY A 497 9.76 10.44 24.23
N ARG A 498 9.22 11.24 23.29
CA ARG A 498 9.69 12.60 22.96
C ARG A 498 8.76 13.66 23.51
#